data_e0147ce34b33466fed330dd36171734b
#
_entry.id   e0147ce34b33466fed330dd36171734b
#
_cell.length_a   1.000
_cell.length_b   1.000
_cell.length_c   1.000
_cell.angle_alpha   90.00
_cell.angle_beta   90.00
_cell.angle_gamma   90.00
#
_symmetry.space_group_name_H-M   'P 1'
#
loop_
_entity.id
_entity.type
_entity.pdbx_description
1 polymer ?
#
loop_
_entity_poly.entity_id
_entity_poly.type
_entity_poly.pdbx_seq_one_letter_code
_entity_poly.pdbx_strand_id
1 'polypeptide(L)'
;MKKAILIVMLVPALAFAADPKPQKTVVLVHGAFADGSSWDRVIPLLQAKGLKVVAVQNPLTSLADDVAAAKRVIDAQSGPVILVGHSWAGTVITEVGGDDKVSALVFVAAFAPDVGESTSDLGKDGPPPAGATNIRADPAGYLSLTPEGVAKDFAQDLPAAQTRVMAVTQGPIAAKAFGDKVTNAAWKDKPSWFIVAEKDRMIQPALERAMAKKIKATTTSLPTSHVPMLSRPKDVAAVILAAADHAGEDSN
;
A
#
# COMPACT_ATOMS: atom_id res chain seq x y z
N MET A 1 62.08 56.10 2.83
CA MET A 1 60.62 55.90 2.79
C MET A 1 60.35 54.40 2.49
N LYS A 2 59.99 53.60 3.51
CA LYS A 2 59.73 52.17 3.37
C LYS A 2 58.23 52.00 3.11
N LYS A 3 57.85 51.51 1.92
CA LYS A 3 56.42 51.17 1.58
C LYS A 3 56.09 49.81 2.18
N ALA A 4 55.14 49.79 3.10
CA ALA A 4 54.54 48.52 3.63
C ALA A 4 53.48 48.00 2.62
N ILE A 5 53.65 46.77 2.17
CA ILE A 5 52.69 46.07 1.33
C ILE A 5 51.77 45.30 2.27
N LEU A 6 50.51 45.68 2.30
CA LEU A 6 49.46 44.95 3.04
C LEU A 6 48.95 43.78 2.17
N ILE A 7 49.28 42.56 2.54
CA ILE A 7 48.74 41.34 1.90
C ILE A 7 47.41 40.98 2.58
N VAL A 8 46.29 41.20 1.89
CA VAL A 8 44.98 40.74 2.32
C VAL A 8 44.84 39.28 1.91
N MET A 9 44.88 38.39 2.90
CA MET A 9 44.56 36.98 2.68
C MET A 9 43.05 36.82 2.58
N LEU A 10 42.57 36.48 1.38
CA LEU A 10 41.18 36.10 1.13
C LEU A 10 41.00 34.63 1.57
N VAL A 11 40.35 34.40 2.70
CA VAL A 11 39.98 33.03 3.16
C VAL A 11 38.70 32.64 2.41
N PRO A 12 38.70 31.58 1.58
CA PRO A 12 37.48 31.13 0.95
C PRO A 12 36.52 30.59 2.02
N ALA A 13 35.33 31.16 2.11
CA ALA A 13 34.24 30.58 2.91
C ALA A 13 33.83 29.27 2.28
N LEU A 14 34.12 28.15 2.95
CA LEU A 14 33.53 26.85 2.63
C LEU A 14 32.03 26.94 2.91
N ALA A 15 31.24 27.04 1.87
CA ALA A 15 29.81 26.84 1.96
C ALA A 15 29.57 25.36 2.29
N PHE A 16 29.16 25.05 3.51
CA PHE A 16 28.60 23.73 3.86
C PHE A 16 27.32 23.56 3.06
N ALA A 17 27.34 22.67 2.06
CA ALA A 17 26.13 22.21 1.43
C ALA A 17 25.30 21.54 2.52
N ALA A 18 24.06 21.98 2.73
CA ALA A 18 23.13 21.31 3.63
C ALA A 18 22.99 19.86 3.15
N ASP A 19 23.03 18.92 4.08
CA ASP A 19 22.80 17.51 3.75
C ASP A 19 21.47 17.38 3.00
N PRO A 20 21.44 16.64 1.88
CA PRO A 20 20.21 16.47 1.13
C PRO A 20 19.15 15.87 2.04
N LYS A 21 17.95 16.49 2.08
CA LYS A 21 16.82 15.93 2.85
C LYS A 21 16.63 14.46 2.49
N PRO A 22 16.39 13.57 3.49
CA PRO A 22 16.19 12.15 3.24
C PRO A 22 15.07 11.92 2.21
N GLN A 23 15.36 11.15 1.16
CA GLN A 23 14.40 10.91 0.09
C GLN A 23 13.21 10.08 0.62
N LYS A 24 12.00 10.58 0.40
CA LYS A 24 10.77 9.83 0.72
C LYS A 24 10.68 8.55 -0.10
N THR A 25 10.25 7.46 0.53
CA THR A 25 10.05 6.17 -0.12
C THR A 25 8.58 5.76 -0.06
N VAL A 26 8.01 5.37 -1.18
CA VAL A 26 6.72 4.68 -1.23
C VAL A 26 6.97 3.18 -1.17
N VAL A 27 6.42 2.53 -0.14
CA VAL A 27 6.45 1.07 0.03
C VAL A 27 5.07 0.53 -0.33
N LEU A 28 5.03 -0.27 -1.39
CA LEU A 28 3.81 -0.83 -1.98
C LEU A 28 3.66 -2.29 -1.56
N VAL A 29 2.54 -2.61 -0.90
CA VAL A 29 2.25 -3.96 -0.39
C VAL A 29 1.04 -4.52 -1.15
N HIS A 30 1.23 -5.66 -1.85
CA HIS A 30 0.16 -6.31 -2.61
C HIS A 30 -0.76 -7.14 -1.71
N GLY A 31 -1.99 -7.37 -2.17
CA GLY A 31 -2.98 -8.20 -1.49
C GLY A 31 -2.85 -9.70 -1.76
N ALA A 32 -3.84 -10.45 -1.29
CA ALA A 32 -4.05 -11.84 -1.66
C ALA A 32 -4.30 -11.98 -3.16
N PHE A 33 -4.03 -13.16 -3.73
CA PHE A 33 -4.26 -13.46 -5.15
C PHE A 33 -3.50 -12.54 -6.12
N ALA A 34 -2.41 -11.94 -5.65
CA ALA A 34 -1.61 -10.96 -6.36
C ALA A 34 -0.13 -11.11 -6.01
N ASP A 35 0.70 -10.29 -6.62
CA ASP A 35 2.13 -10.15 -6.35
C ASP A 35 2.56 -8.69 -6.56
N GLY A 36 3.86 -8.41 -6.36
CA GLY A 36 4.38 -7.05 -6.49
C GLY A 36 4.21 -6.42 -7.87
N SER A 37 4.00 -7.21 -8.94
CA SER A 37 3.74 -6.70 -10.29
C SER A 37 2.37 -6.01 -10.43
N SER A 38 1.47 -6.20 -9.45
CA SER A 38 0.20 -5.47 -9.39
C SER A 38 0.37 -3.96 -9.39
N TRP A 39 1.56 -3.47 -9.07
CA TRP A 39 1.91 -2.06 -9.00
C TRP A 39 2.65 -1.53 -10.25
N ASP A 40 2.85 -2.37 -11.28
CA ASP A 40 3.67 -2.08 -12.47
C ASP A 40 3.30 -0.77 -13.17
N ARG A 41 2.01 -0.41 -13.19
CA ARG A 41 1.49 0.82 -13.80
C ARG A 41 1.59 2.06 -12.91
N VAL A 42 1.68 1.87 -11.59
CA VAL A 42 1.79 2.98 -10.62
C VAL A 42 3.24 3.36 -10.37
N ILE A 43 4.14 2.37 -10.28
CA ILE A 43 5.57 2.56 -10.01
C ILE A 43 6.20 3.66 -10.89
N PRO A 44 6.11 3.61 -12.24
CA PRO A 44 6.75 4.62 -13.07
C PRO A 44 6.17 6.03 -12.89
N LEU A 45 4.89 6.14 -12.52
CA LEU A 45 4.25 7.43 -12.26
C LEU A 45 4.80 8.10 -11.00
N LEU A 46 5.07 7.32 -9.95
CA LEU A 46 5.66 7.79 -8.70
C LEU A 46 7.15 8.12 -8.88
N GLN A 47 7.89 7.27 -9.61
CA GLN A 47 9.30 7.50 -9.92
C GLN A 47 9.52 8.77 -10.75
N ALA A 48 8.61 9.05 -11.71
CA ALA A 48 8.63 10.28 -12.49
C ALA A 48 8.45 11.56 -11.66
N LYS A 49 7.98 11.44 -10.40
CA LYS A 49 7.87 12.52 -9.40
C LYS A 49 9.05 12.54 -8.41
N GLY A 50 10.11 11.77 -8.68
CA GLY A 50 11.32 11.75 -7.85
C GLY A 50 11.19 10.92 -6.57
N LEU A 51 10.11 10.15 -6.38
CA LEU A 51 9.96 9.27 -5.23
C LEU A 51 10.75 7.97 -5.43
N LYS A 52 11.37 7.50 -4.36
CA LYS A 52 11.85 6.12 -4.29
C LYS A 52 10.65 5.20 -4.12
N VAL A 53 10.62 4.09 -4.84
CA VAL A 53 9.50 3.14 -4.80
C VAL A 53 10.05 1.73 -4.59
N VAL A 54 9.45 0.99 -3.66
CA VAL A 54 9.78 -0.42 -3.41
C VAL A 54 8.49 -1.22 -3.28
N ALA A 55 8.34 -2.29 -4.05
CA ALA A 55 7.25 -3.24 -3.91
C ALA A 55 7.68 -4.41 -3.02
N VAL A 56 6.89 -4.69 -1.98
CA VAL A 56 7.06 -5.85 -1.11
C VAL A 56 6.57 -7.10 -1.84
N GLN A 57 7.24 -8.22 -1.64
CA GLN A 57 6.75 -9.55 -2.02
C GLN A 57 6.30 -10.26 -0.74
N ASN A 58 4.99 -10.32 -0.55
CA ASN A 58 4.38 -10.96 0.61
C ASN A 58 4.44 -12.49 0.46
N PRO A 59 4.87 -13.24 1.50
CA PRO A 59 4.81 -14.70 1.51
C PRO A 59 3.38 -15.26 1.46
N LEU A 60 2.39 -14.52 1.96
CA LEU A 60 0.98 -14.91 2.05
C LEU A 60 0.74 -16.17 2.90
N THR A 61 1.61 -16.45 3.86
CA THR A 61 1.56 -17.62 4.75
C THR A 61 0.92 -17.34 6.10
N SER A 62 1.04 -16.11 6.59
CA SER A 62 0.41 -15.58 7.80
C SER A 62 0.49 -14.05 7.82
N LEU A 63 -0.31 -13.38 8.67
CA LEU A 63 -0.16 -11.94 8.91
C LEU A 63 1.26 -11.62 9.40
N ALA A 64 1.78 -12.42 10.33
CA ALA A 64 3.11 -12.20 10.91
C ALA A 64 4.24 -12.26 9.86
N ASP A 65 4.16 -13.18 8.90
CA ASP A 65 5.16 -13.32 7.84
C ASP A 65 5.10 -12.14 6.86
N ASP A 66 3.90 -11.69 6.49
CA ASP A 66 3.71 -10.56 5.60
C ASP A 66 4.13 -9.24 6.27
N VAL A 67 3.83 -9.07 7.56
CA VAL A 67 4.31 -7.96 8.39
C VAL A 67 5.84 -7.96 8.46
N ALA A 68 6.46 -9.10 8.68
CA ALA A 68 7.92 -9.22 8.71
C ALA A 68 8.55 -8.86 7.35
N ALA A 69 7.92 -9.25 6.24
CA ALA A 69 8.37 -8.88 4.90
C ALA A 69 8.28 -7.37 4.67
N ALA A 70 7.16 -6.74 5.03
CA ALA A 70 6.97 -5.30 4.91
C ALA A 70 7.95 -4.53 5.83
N LYS A 71 8.09 -4.96 7.09
CA LYS A 71 9.01 -4.34 8.06
C LYS A 71 10.46 -4.35 7.56
N ARG A 72 10.95 -5.46 7.03
CA ARG A 72 12.30 -5.55 6.46
C ARG A 72 12.53 -4.49 5.36
N VAL A 73 11.51 -4.22 4.54
CA VAL A 73 11.60 -3.19 3.49
C VAL A 73 11.58 -1.79 4.11
N ILE A 74 10.73 -1.54 5.13
CA ILE A 74 10.66 -0.27 5.85
C ILE A 74 12.00 0.02 6.55
N ASP A 75 12.56 -0.95 7.26
CA ASP A 75 13.83 -0.81 7.99
C ASP A 75 15.00 -0.41 7.09
N ALA A 76 15.00 -0.89 5.86
CA ALA A 76 16.02 -0.58 4.85
C ALA A 76 15.93 0.84 4.27
N GLN A 77 14.90 1.63 4.63
CA GLN A 77 14.77 3.00 4.12
C GLN A 77 15.47 4.00 5.04
N SER A 78 16.11 5.00 4.43
CA SER A 78 16.82 6.07 5.14
C SER A 78 15.95 7.29 5.44
N GLY A 79 14.78 7.41 4.80
CA GLY A 79 13.87 8.54 4.92
C GLY A 79 12.43 8.13 5.26
N PRO A 80 11.51 9.09 5.29
CA PRO A 80 10.10 8.85 5.57
C PRO A 80 9.46 7.87 4.58
N VAL A 81 8.58 7.01 5.06
CA VAL A 81 7.87 5.98 4.30
C VAL A 81 6.39 6.32 4.17
N ILE A 82 5.90 6.34 2.94
CA ILE A 82 4.48 6.27 2.63
C ILE A 82 4.15 4.81 2.40
N LEU A 83 3.35 4.22 3.29
CA LEU A 83 3.04 2.80 3.25
C LEU A 83 1.68 2.57 2.60
N VAL A 84 1.66 1.83 1.49
CA VAL A 84 0.48 1.61 0.65
C VAL A 84 0.10 0.15 0.68
N GLY A 85 -1.15 -0.17 1.01
CA GLY A 85 -1.65 -1.56 1.06
C GLY A 85 -2.89 -1.75 0.18
N HIS A 86 -2.85 -2.78 -0.66
CA HIS A 86 -3.99 -3.22 -1.45
C HIS A 86 -4.70 -4.40 -0.79
N SER A 87 -6.02 -4.38 -0.71
CA SER A 87 -6.83 -5.52 -0.29
C SER A 87 -6.41 -6.11 1.08
N TRP A 88 -6.02 -7.38 1.15
CA TRP A 88 -5.43 -8.03 2.32
C TRP A 88 -4.31 -7.22 2.96
N ALA A 89 -3.46 -6.59 2.14
CA ALA A 89 -2.36 -5.81 2.67
C ALA A 89 -2.79 -4.56 3.47
N GLY A 90 -4.06 -4.18 3.43
CA GLY A 90 -4.59 -3.19 4.36
C GLY A 90 -4.48 -3.66 5.82
N THR A 91 -4.69 -4.96 6.08
CA THR A 91 -4.45 -5.57 7.40
C THR A 91 -2.97 -5.55 7.76
N VAL A 92 -2.08 -5.84 6.79
CA VAL A 92 -0.62 -5.80 7.00
C VAL A 92 -0.16 -4.39 7.35
N ILE A 93 -0.56 -3.36 6.58
CA ILE A 93 -0.14 -1.98 6.85
C ILE A 93 -0.79 -1.41 8.12
N THR A 94 -1.95 -1.90 8.51
CA THR A 94 -2.57 -1.57 9.81
C THR A 94 -1.68 -2.04 10.95
N GLU A 95 -1.11 -3.24 10.87
CA GLU A 95 -0.25 -3.83 11.89
C GLU A 95 1.13 -3.16 11.93
N VAL A 96 1.83 -3.08 10.78
CA VAL A 96 3.24 -2.61 10.72
C VAL A 96 3.37 -1.09 10.64
N GLY A 97 2.31 -0.37 10.30
CA GLY A 97 2.35 1.07 10.02
C GLY A 97 2.62 1.97 11.23
N GLY A 98 2.64 1.41 12.44
CA GLY A 98 3.06 2.13 13.65
C GLY A 98 4.57 2.43 13.72
N ASP A 99 5.37 1.90 12.81
CA ASP A 99 6.81 2.18 12.73
C ASP A 99 7.08 3.69 12.58
N ASP A 100 8.10 4.19 13.29
CA ASP A 100 8.46 5.62 13.34
C ASP A 100 8.81 6.20 11.96
N LYS A 101 9.32 5.36 11.04
CA LYS A 101 9.63 5.78 9.67
C LYS A 101 8.36 5.97 8.82
N VAL A 102 7.24 5.35 9.20
CA VAL A 102 5.97 5.47 8.46
C VAL A 102 5.32 6.80 8.80
N SER A 103 5.18 7.65 7.80
CA SER A 103 4.58 8.99 7.93
C SER A 103 3.14 9.07 7.42
N ALA A 104 2.71 8.13 6.57
CA ALA A 104 1.36 8.10 6.03
C ALA A 104 0.95 6.69 5.59
N LEU A 105 -0.37 6.41 5.62
CA LEU A 105 -0.96 5.15 5.18
C LEU A 105 -1.90 5.41 3.99
N VAL A 106 -1.84 4.54 2.98
CA VAL A 106 -2.77 4.57 1.85
C VAL A 106 -3.40 3.20 1.67
N PHE A 107 -4.70 3.12 1.84
CA PHE A 107 -5.51 1.92 1.67
C PHE A 107 -6.13 1.92 0.27
N VAL A 108 -5.88 0.89 -0.52
CA VAL A 108 -6.37 0.78 -1.91
C VAL A 108 -7.30 -0.43 -2.00
N ALA A 109 -8.64 -0.21 -2.06
CA ALA A 109 -9.64 -1.29 -2.03
C ALA A 109 -9.29 -2.32 -0.94
N ALA A 110 -9.12 -1.88 0.31
CA ALA A 110 -8.39 -2.63 1.32
C ALA A 110 -9.13 -2.77 2.65
N PHE A 111 -8.73 -3.77 3.44
CA PHE A 111 -9.20 -3.95 4.81
C PHE A 111 -8.50 -3.00 5.79
N ALA A 112 -9.23 -2.56 6.83
CA ALA A 112 -8.70 -1.68 7.88
C ALA A 112 -9.24 -2.14 9.25
N PRO A 113 -8.72 -3.27 9.79
CA PRO A 113 -9.15 -3.78 11.09
C PRO A 113 -8.73 -2.88 12.24
N ASP A 114 -9.45 -2.96 13.37
CA ASP A 114 -9.03 -2.39 14.66
C ASP A 114 -8.27 -3.44 15.49
N VAL A 115 -7.61 -3.01 16.53
CA VAL A 115 -6.92 -3.91 17.49
C VAL A 115 -7.86 -5.03 17.95
N GLY A 116 -7.39 -6.27 17.82
CA GLY A 116 -8.15 -7.46 18.14
C GLY A 116 -9.12 -7.94 17.05
N GLU A 117 -9.26 -7.19 15.95
CA GLU A 117 -9.99 -7.65 14.75
C GLU A 117 -9.05 -8.37 13.78
N SER A 118 -9.62 -9.28 12.99
CA SER A 118 -8.99 -9.91 11.83
C SER A 118 -9.70 -9.47 10.55
N THR A 119 -9.12 -9.78 9.39
CA THR A 119 -9.80 -9.57 8.10
C THR A 119 -11.14 -10.31 8.04
N SER A 120 -11.20 -11.54 8.59
CA SER A 120 -12.43 -12.34 8.63
C SER A 120 -13.51 -11.75 9.54
N ASP A 121 -13.16 -10.93 10.52
CA ASP A 121 -14.14 -10.26 11.39
C ASP A 121 -14.84 -9.10 10.66
N LEU A 122 -14.17 -8.52 9.66
CA LEU A 122 -14.72 -7.40 8.91
C LEU A 122 -15.77 -7.88 7.90
N GLY A 123 -16.96 -7.30 7.97
CA GLY A 123 -18.05 -7.65 7.07
C GLY A 123 -18.72 -9.00 7.34
N LYS A 124 -18.39 -9.70 8.44
CA LYS A 124 -19.01 -11.00 8.82
C LYS A 124 -20.53 -10.94 8.98
N ASP A 125 -21.05 -9.77 9.34
CA ASP A 125 -22.50 -9.56 9.55
C ASP A 125 -23.23 -9.16 8.25
N GLY A 126 -22.47 -8.98 7.15
CA GLY A 126 -23.00 -8.68 5.81
C GLY A 126 -23.07 -9.91 4.90
N PRO A 127 -23.72 -9.79 3.74
CA PRO A 127 -23.70 -10.86 2.75
C PRO A 127 -22.26 -11.06 2.22
N PRO A 128 -21.89 -12.31 1.83
CA PRO A 128 -20.57 -12.55 1.25
C PRO A 128 -20.40 -11.76 -0.05
N PRO A 129 -19.17 -11.31 -0.39
CA PRO A 129 -18.92 -10.66 -1.66
C PRO A 129 -19.10 -11.64 -2.83
N ALA A 130 -19.49 -11.13 -3.99
CA ALA A 130 -19.80 -11.97 -5.16
C ALA A 130 -18.61 -12.87 -5.56
N GLY A 131 -17.38 -12.37 -5.45
CA GLY A 131 -16.16 -13.10 -5.79
C GLY A 131 -15.85 -14.28 -4.85
N ALA A 132 -16.46 -14.35 -3.68
CA ALA A 132 -16.23 -15.45 -2.73
C ALA A 132 -16.55 -16.83 -3.34
N THR A 133 -17.51 -16.91 -4.25
CA THR A 133 -17.90 -18.16 -4.93
C THR A 133 -16.83 -18.71 -5.87
N ASN A 134 -15.84 -17.88 -6.24
CA ASN A 134 -14.75 -18.22 -7.14
C ASN A 134 -13.41 -18.45 -6.42
N ILE A 135 -13.41 -18.46 -5.09
CA ILE A 135 -12.25 -18.85 -4.29
C ILE A 135 -12.21 -20.38 -4.18
N ARG A 136 -11.03 -20.96 -4.32
CA ARG A 136 -10.77 -22.41 -4.18
C ARG A 136 -9.64 -22.64 -3.20
N ALA A 137 -9.83 -23.60 -2.32
CA ALA A 137 -8.79 -24.08 -1.42
C ALA A 137 -8.06 -25.27 -2.05
N ASP A 138 -6.76 -25.30 -1.89
CA ASP A 138 -5.94 -26.48 -2.17
C ASP A 138 -5.91 -27.43 -0.95
N PRO A 139 -5.37 -28.67 -1.09
CA PRO A 139 -5.28 -29.62 0.02
C PRO A 139 -4.42 -29.14 1.21
N ALA A 140 -3.53 -28.17 1.02
CA ALA A 140 -2.70 -27.58 2.06
C ALA A 140 -3.38 -26.39 2.77
N GLY A 141 -4.61 -26.01 2.33
CA GLY A 141 -5.38 -24.92 2.92
C GLY A 141 -5.02 -23.54 2.39
N TYR A 142 -4.37 -23.45 1.22
CA TYR A 142 -4.15 -22.20 0.54
C TYR A 142 -5.28 -21.88 -0.42
N LEU A 143 -5.63 -20.61 -0.50
CA LEU A 143 -6.72 -20.09 -1.31
C LEU A 143 -6.18 -19.43 -2.59
N SER A 144 -6.85 -19.69 -3.69
CA SER A 144 -6.62 -19.05 -4.99
C SER A 144 -7.95 -18.69 -5.65
N LEU A 145 -7.95 -17.76 -6.56
CA LEU A 145 -9.08 -17.47 -7.43
C LEU A 145 -9.06 -18.37 -8.65
N THR A 146 -10.24 -18.83 -9.08
CA THR A 146 -10.37 -19.44 -10.40
C THR A 146 -10.06 -18.42 -11.50
N PRO A 147 -9.64 -18.85 -12.72
CA PRO A 147 -9.49 -17.91 -13.84
C PRO A 147 -10.75 -17.09 -14.13
N GLU A 148 -11.93 -17.70 -13.92
CA GLU A 148 -13.22 -17.02 -14.03
C GLU A 148 -13.37 -15.94 -12.94
N GLY A 149 -13.00 -16.24 -11.69
CA GLY A 149 -13.04 -15.30 -10.58
C GLY A 149 -12.11 -14.10 -10.81
N VAL A 150 -10.91 -14.33 -11.34
CA VAL A 150 -10.02 -13.22 -11.72
C VAL A 150 -10.67 -12.34 -12.79
N ALA A 151 -11.27 -12.94 -13.82
CA ALA A 151 -11.84 -12.20 -14.95
C ALA A 151 -13.18 -11.51 -14.63
N LYS A 152 -13.99 -12.06 -13.72
CA LYS A 152 -15.35 -11.55 -13.46
C LYS A 152 -15.52 -10.79 -12.15
N ASP A 153 -14.63 -11.05 -11.17
CA ASP A 153 -14.81 -10.52 -9.81
C ASP A 153 -13.62 -9.74 -9.29
N PHE A 154 -12.39 -10.13 -9.66
CA PHE A 154 -11.18 -9.46 -9.18
C PHE A 154 -10.76 -8.29 -10.09
N ALA A 155 -10.80 -8.50 -11.41
CA ALA A 155 -10.27 -7.57 -12.40
C ALA A 155 -11.17 -7.45 -13.64
N GLN A 156 -12.48 -7.37 -13.46
CA GLN A 156 -13.50 -7.40 -14.52
C GLN A 156 -13.46 -6.17 -15.46
N ASP A 157 -12.73 -5.14 -15.11
CA ASP A 157 -12.52 -3.93 -15.92
C ASP A 157 -11.18 -3.93 -16.69
N LEU A 158 -10.42 -5.05 -16.63
CA LEU A 158 -9.18 -5.22 -17.38
C LEU A 158 -9.36 -6.10 -18.63
N PRO A 159 -8.47 -5.94 -19.64
CA PRO A 159 -8.49 -6.79 -20.81
C PRO A 159 -8.30 -8.28 -20.48
N ALA A 160 -9.01 -9.16 -21.18
CA ALA A 160 -8.95 -10.61 -20.96
C ALA A 160 -7.52 -11.20 -21.08
N ALA A 161 -6.64 -10.62 -21.90
CA ALA A 161 -5.25 -11.05 -22.00
C ALA A 161 -4.52 -10.84 -20.64
N GLN A 162 -4.78 -9.73 -19.95
CA GLN A 162 -4.19 -9.42 -18.66
C GLN A 162 -4.76 -10.31 -17.55
N THR A 163 -6.07 -10.48 -17.50
CA THR A 163 -6.69 -11.33 -16.45
C THR A 163 -6.25 -12.79 -16.57
N ARG A 164 -5.96 -13.29 -17.79
CA ARG A 164 -5.38 -14.63 -17.96
C ARG A 164 -3.97 -14.75 -17.38
N VAL A 165 -3.15 -13.72 -17.51
CA VAL A 165 -1.81 -13.71 -16.88
C VAL A 165 -1.96 -13.66 -15.36
N MET A 166 -2.79 -12.75 -14.83
CA MET A 166 -3.03 -12.62 -13.39
C MET A 166 -3.51 -13.95 -12.78
N ALA A 167 -4.35 -14.70 -13.47
CA ALA A 167 -4.87 -15.98 -12.99
C ALA A 167 -3.78 -17.05 -12.77
N VAL A 168 -2.65 -16.96 -13.47
CA VAL A 168 -1.54 -17.94 -13.34
C VAL A 168 -0.35 -17.42 -12.54
N THR A 169 -0.28 -16.10 -12.33
CA THR A 169 0.80 -15.47 -11.54
C THR A 169 0.38 -15.15 -10.11
N GLN A 170 -0.91 -15.25 -9.77
CA GLN A 170 -1.41 -14.96 -8.44
C GLN A 170 -0.69 -15.75 -7.36
N GLY A 171 -0.35 -15.08 -6.23
CA GLY A 171 0.14 -15.75 -5.03
C GLY A 171 -1.02 -16.36 -4.24
N PRO A 172 -1.03 -17.67 -3.99
CA PRO A 172 -2.03 -18.28 -3.09
C PRO A 172 -1.78 -17.83 -1.65
N ILE A 173 -2.87 -17.56 -0.91
CA ILE A 173 -2.80 -17.14 0.50
C ILE A 173 -3.26 -18.27 1.42
N ALA A 174 -2.57 -18.51 2.52
CA ALA A 174 -3.03 -19.43 3.56
C ALA A 174 -4.38 -18.94 4.13
N ALA A 175 -5.41 -19.77 4.09
CA ALA A 175 -6.76 -19.41 4.55
C ALA A 175 -6.77 -18.90 6.00
N LYS A 176 -5.92 -19.48 6.86
CA LYS A 176 -5.76 -19.08 8.27
C LYS A 176 -5.33 -17.62 8.45
N ALA A 177 -4.57 -17.06 7.50
CA ALA A 177 -4.08 -15.70 7.60
C ALA A 177 -5.21 -14.66 7.72
N PHE A 178 -6.36 -14.90 7.07
CA PHE A 178 -7.52 -14.02 7.20
C PHE A 178 -8.12 -13.98 8.62
N GLY A 179 -7.85 -14.99 9.46
CA GLY A 179 -8.25 -15.07 10.86
C GLY A 179 -7.22 -14.49 11.84
N ASP A 180 -6.02 -14.15 11.38
CA ASP A 180 -4.99 -13.56 12.23
C ASP A 180 -5.41 -12.15 12.65
N LYS A 181 -5.33 -11.88 13.96
CA LYS A 181 -5.77 -10.60 14.55
C LYS A 181 -4.64 -9.61 14.58
N VAL A 182 -4.94 -8.35 14.27
CA VAL A 182 -3.99 -7.26 14.46
C VAL A 182 -3.84 -6.90 15.92
N THR A 183 -2.63 -6.58 16.32
CA THR A 183 -2.28 -6.12 17.68
C THR A 183 -2.08 -4.62 17.73
N ASN A 184 -1.91 -3.99 16.57
CA ASN A 184 -1.79 -2.56 16.38
C ASN A 184 -2.80 -2.06 15.34
N ALA A 185 -3.21 -0.80 15.46
CA ALA A 185 -4.08 -0.13 14.50
C ALA A 185 -3.45 1.23 14.14
N ALA A 186 -2.41 1.18 13.30
CA ALA A 186 -1.57 2.33 12.97
C ALA A 186 -2.34 3.55 12.43
N TRP A 187 -3.50 3.34 11.82
CA TRP A 187 -4.38 4.40 11.33
C TRP A 187 -4.98 5.29 12.44
N LYS A 188 -4.84 4.90 13.73
CA LYS A 188 -5.25 5.75 14.86
C LYS A 188 -4.31 6.95 15.05
N ASP A 189 -3.03 6.76 14.69
CA ASP A 189 -1.96 7.72 14.94
C ASP A 189 -1.34 8.29 13.66
N LYS A 190 -1.60 7.65 12.49
CA LYS A 190 -1.03 8.05 11.22
C LYS A 190 -2.10 8.63 10.29
N PRO A 191 -1.80 9.74 9.59
CA PRO A 191 -2.68 10.26 8.54
C PRO A 191 -2.91 9.18 7.49
N SER A 192 -4.18 9.03 7.08
CA SER A 192 -4.61 7.92 6.24
C SER A 192 -5.42 8.37 5.05
N TRP A 193 -5.20 7.73 3.90
CA TRP A 193 -5.97 7.88 2.67
C TRP A 193 -6.62 6.54 2.31
N PHE A 194 -7.79 6.61 1.68
CA PHE A 194 -8.51 5.41 1.27
C PHE A 194 -9.08 5.57 -0.14
N ILE A 195 -8.77 4.61 -1.01
CA ILE A 195 -9.37 4.51 -2.34
C ILE A 195 -10.46 3.43 -2.28
N VAL A 196 -11.70 3.85 -2.46
CA VAL A 196 -12.88 2.96 -2.55
C VAL A 196 -13.07 2.56 -4.01
N ALA A 197 -13.15 1.26 -4.26
CA ALA A 197 -13.42 0.70 -5.58
C ALA A 197 -14.94 0.44 -5.74
N GLU A 198 -15.65 1.32 -6.44
CA GLU A 198 -17.13 1.33 -6.49
C GLU A 198 -17.76 0.12 -7.22
N LYS A 199 -16.95 -0.66 -7.95
CA LYS A 199 -17.39 -1.89 -8.64
C LYS A 199 -16.67 -3.13 -8.10
N ASP A 200 -16.10 -3.03 -6.90
CA ASP A 200 -15.43 -4.13 -6.23
C ASP A 200 -16.41 -5.29 -5.97
N ARG A 201 -15.99 -6.50 -6.29
CA ARG A 201 -16.73 -7.75 -6.08
C ARG A 201 -16.01 -8.70 -5.12
N MET A 202 -14.81 -8.30 -4.61
CA MET A 202 -14.02 -9.03 -3.61
C MET A 202 -14.20 -8.43 -2.21
N ILE A 203 -14.31 -7.11 -2.11
CA ILE A 203 -14.73 -6.38 -0.90
C ILE A 203 -15.94 -5.54 -1.32
N GLN A 204 -17.01 -5.60 -0.54
CA GLN A 204 -18.19 -4.79 -0.87
C GLN A 204 -17.86 -3.30 -0.74
N PRO A 205 -18.19 -2.46 -1.74
CA PRO A 205 -17.93 -1.01 -1.68
C PRO A 205 -18.53 -0.33 -0.45
N ALA A 206 -19.66 -0.86 0.06
CA ALA A 206 -20.26 -0.38 1.30
C ALA A 206 -19.36 -0.63 2.52
N LEU A 207 -18.68 -1.78 2.58
CA LEU A 207 -17.72 -2.10 3.63
C LEU A 207 -16.47 -1.23 3.51
N GLU A 208 -15.94 -1.03 2.30
CA GLU A 208 -14.81 -0.14 2.07
C GLU A 208 -15.10 1.29 2.57
N ARG A 209 -16.28 1.84 2.21
CA ARG A 209 -16.72 3.15 2.72
C ARG A 209 -16.87 3.19 4.23
N ALA A 210 -17.38 2.13 4.84
CA ALA A 210 -17.51 2.04 6.29
C ALA A 210 -16.13 2.04 6.98
N MET A 211 -15.18 1.28 6.45
CA MET A 211 -13.79 1.26 6.94
C MET A 211 -13.10 2.60 6.74
N ALA A 212 -13.21 3.21 5.57
CA ALA A 212 -12.65 4.55 5.30
C ALA A 212 -13.17 5.60 6.29
N LYS A 213 -14.48 5.56 6.59
CA LYS A 213 -15.11 6.43 7.59
C LYS A 213 -14.60 6.12 9.01
N LYS A 214 -14.51 4.82 9.39
CA LYS A 214 -14.02 4.37 10.71
C LYS A 214 -12.62 4.92 10.97
N ILE A 215 -11.72 4.82 10.01
CA ILE A 215 -10.33 5.27 10.15
C ILE A 215 -10.14 6.77 9.84
N LYS A 216 -11.22 7.52 9.58
CA LYS A 216 -11.20 8.95 9.25
C LYS A 216 -10.28 9.30 8.07
N ALA A 217 -10.17 8.40 7.10
CA ALA A 217 -9.28 8.59 5.95
C ALA A 217 -9.77 9.68 5.00
N THR A 218 -8.84 10.40 4.36
CA THR A 218 -9.13 11.18 3.16
C THR A 218 -9.52 10.20 2.05
N THR A 219 -10.80 10.22 1.65
CA THR A 219 -11.39 9.19 0.80
C THR A 219 -11.55 9.64 -0.64
N THR A 220 -11.14 8.79 -1.58
CA THR A 220 -11.36 8.92 -3.02
C THR A 220 -12.13 7.71 -3.53
N SER A 221 -13.25 7.92 -4.24
CA SER A 221 -14.01 6.82 -4.87
C SER A 221 -13.68 6.73 -6.36
N LEU A 222 -13.40 5.51 -6.85
CA LEU A 222 -13.11 5.25 -8.25
C LEU A 222 -14.06 4.19 -8.82
N PRO A 223 -14.58 4.35 -10.04
CA PRO A 223 -15.50 3.40 -10.67
C PRO A 223 -14.75 2.17 -11.23
N THR A 224 -13.99 1.47 -10.38
CA THR A 224 -13.08 0.36 -10.73
C THR A 224 -13.50 -0.95 -10.12
N SER A 225 -12.96 -2.05 -10.66
CA SER A 225 -12.89 -3.36 -10.01
C SER A 225 -12.02 -3.33 -8.75
N HIS A 226 -11.72 -4.51 -8.19
CA HIS A 226 -10.87 -4.68 -7.01
C HIS A 226 -9.41 -4.23 -7.21
N VAL A 227 -8.98 -3.91 -8.44
CA VAL A 227 -7.59 -3.56 -8.79
C VAL A 227 -7.46 -2.16 -9.38
N PRO A 228 -7.82 -1.08 -8.64
CA PRO A 228 -7.75 0.29 -9.16
C PRO A 228 -6.36 0.68 -9.64
N MET A 229 -5.29 0.15 -9.04
CA MET A 229 -3.91 0.41 -9.43
C MET A 229 -3.56 -0.07 -10.84
N LEU A 230 -4.33 -1.02 -11.39
CA LEU A 230 -4.17 -1.51 -12.76
C LEU A 230 -5.11 -0.82 -13.74
N SER A 231 -6.35 -0.51 -13.34
CA SER A 231 -7.36 0.09 -14.22
C SER A 231 -7.32 1.62 -14.24
N ARG A 232 -6.96 2.26 -13.12
CA ARG A 232 -6.87 3.72 -12.96
C ARG A 232 -5.56 4.14 -12.29
N PRO A 233 -4.38 3.74 -12.84
CA PRO A 233 -3.08 3.96 -12.18
C PRO A 233 -2.75 5.43 -11.91
N LYS A 234 -3.20 6.34 -12.78
CA LYS A 234 -2.97 7.78 -12.60
C LYS A 234 -3.72 8.35 -11.39
N ASP A 235 -4.95 7.89 -11.17
CA ASP A 235 -5.77 8.34 -10.04
C ASP A 235 -5.20 7.77 -8.73
N VAL A 236 -4.79 6.49 -8.74
CA VAL A 236 -4.12 5.87 -7.58
C VAL A 236 -2.80 6.57 -7.27
N ALA A 237 -1.96 6.85 -8.27
CA ALA A 237 -0.72 7.59 -8.08
C ALA A 237 -0.97 8.99 -7.52
N ALA A 238 -2.03 9.69 -7.94
CA ALA A 238 -2.38 11.02 -7.42
C ALA A 238 -2.70 10.98 -5.92
N VAL A 239 -3.43 9.98 -5.44
CA VAL A 239 -3.72 9.80 -4.01
C VAL A 239 -2.44 9.51 -3.21
N ILE A 240 -1.55 8.65 -3.74
CA ILE A 240 -0.27 8.34 -3.09
C ILE A 240 0.64 9.58 -3.04
N LEU A 241 0.65 10.40 -4.09
CA LEU A 241 1.39 11.66 -4.13
C LEU A 241 0.85 12.66 -3.09
N ALA A 242 -0.47 12.79 -2.96
CA ALA A 242 -1.08 13.64 -1.94
C ALA A 242 -0.68 13.20 -0.52
N ALA A 243 -0.63 11.90 -0.25
CA ALA A 243 -0.13 11.37 1.02
C ALA A 243 1.37 11.68 1.22
N ALA A 244 2.17 11.60 0.15
CA ALA A 244 3.60 11.93 0.21
C ALA A 244 3.86 13.42 0.42
N ASP A 245 3.03 14.30 -0.13
CA ASP A 245 3.16 15.75 0.06
C ASP A 245 2.84 16.14 1.51
N HIS A 246 1.75 15.61 2.07
CA HIS A 246 1.37 15.82 3.47
C HIS A 246 2.48 15.42 4.46
N ALA A 247 3.10 14.26 4.24
CA ALA A 247 4.23 13.77 5.04
C ALA A 247 5.49 14.68 4.99
N GLY A 248 5.47 15.74 4.21
CA GLY A 248 6.56 16.73 4.13
C GLY A 248 6.29 18.01 4.90
N GLU A 249 5.04 18.27 5.26
CA GLU A 249 4.64 19.48 5.98
C GLU A 249 4.89 19.34 7.48
N ASP A 250 4.77 18.13 8.04
CA ASP A 250 5.01 17.85 9.46
C ASP A 250 6.51 17.75 9.82
N SER A 251 7.41 17.89 8.85
CA SER A 251 8.87 17.77 9.03
C SER A 251 9.60 19.14 9.01
N ASN A 252 8.86 20.25 9.02
CA ASN A 252 9.38 21.63 9.13
C ASN A 252 8.98 22.25 10.50
#